data_156e8fc368371f16e66d2d12e02a5f9b
#
_entry.id   156e8fc368371f16e66d2d12e02a5f9b
#
_cell.length_a   1.000
_cell.length_b   1.000
_cell.length_c   1.000
_cell.angle_alpha   90.00
_cell.angle_beta   90.00
_cell.angle_gamma   90.00
#
_symmetry.space_group_name_H-M   'P 1'
#
loop_
_entity.id
_entity.type
_entity.pdbx_description
1 polymer ?
#
loop_
_entity_poly.entity_id
_entity_poly.type
_entity_poly.pdbx_seq_one_letter_code
_entity_poly.pdbx_strand_id
1 'polypeptide(L)'
;KKIVLVLVAAMVLVFTGCEKKETISMPFDVADVNNIEMYRNAEPYSAEKQVITESEDIADLYSLFSGLEVSDKKTEPVVGETITSFRFNLSDDTSYEIIYCAEAVKSGRLKFPAEKLDYFTSADIGGRWDSYQYEIVPVSESELPGQSENPSDPPLEETHEWDKIPMVMVDGKLYYDTGKE
;
A
#
# COMPACT_ATOMS: atom_id res chain seq x y z
N LYS A 1 37.68 20.24 36.08
CA LYS A 1 36.83 19.03 36.15
C LYS A 1 35.35 19.31 35.90
N LYS A 2 34.79 20.49 36.28
CA LYS A 2 33.36 20.83 36.07
C LYS A 2 33.03 21.22 34.61
N ILE A 3 33.98 21.80 33.88
CA ILE A 3 33.81 22.21 32.48
C ILE A 3 33.71 21.01 31.52
N VAL A 4 34.49 19.96 31.78
CA VAL A 4 34.48 18.73 30.99
C VAL A 4 33.15 17.98 31.14
N LEU A 5 32.53 18.01 32.31
CA LEU A 5 31.24 17.36 32.57
C LEU A 5 30.08 18.06 31.86
N VAL A 6 30.12 19.38 31.71
CA VAL A 6 29.13 20.16 30.96
C VAL A 6 29.23 19.92 29.45
N LEU A 7 30.45 19.75 28.91
CA LEU A 7 30.68 19.45 27.49
C LEU A 7 30.18 18.05 27.10
N VAL A 8 30.33 17.06 27.98
CA VAL A 8 29.81 15.70 27.76
C VAL A 8 28.28 15.66 27.82
N ALA A 9 27.66 16.43 28.71
CA ALA A 9 26.22 16.53 28.83
C ALA A 9 25.58 17.25 27.62
N ALA A 10 26.28 18.23 27.04
CA ALA A 10 25.82 18.93 25.81
C ALA A 10 25.94 18.06 24.54
N MET A 11 26.83 17.07 24.52
CA MET A 11 27.03 16.19 23.36
C MET A 11 26.01 15.04 23.26
N VAL A 12 25.29 14.75 24.34
CA VAL A 12 24.25 13.71 24.36
C VAL A 12 22.89 14.21 23.84
N LEU A 13 22.70 15.51 23.68
CA LEU A 13 21.44 16.09 23.24
C LEU A 13 21.28 16.26 21.70
N VAL A 14 22.23 15.80 20.90
CA VAL A 14 22.25 16.05 19.43
C VAL A 14 21.78 14.85 18.60
N PHE A 15 21.40 13.72 19.22
CA PHE A 15 20.98 12.50 18.50
C PHE A 15 19.50 12.14 18.66
N THR A 16 18.62 13.06 18.97
CA THR A 16 17.21 12.86 18.68
C THR A 16 16.99 13.27 17.22
N GLY A 17 17.21 12.34 16.31
CA GLY A 17 16.70 12.45 14.94
C GLY A 17 15.18 12.63 15.06
N CYS A 18 14.70 13.87 14.97
CA CYS A 18 13.29 14.16 14.88
C CYS A 18 12.81 13.53 13.56
N GLU A 19 12.08 12.44 13.67
CA GLU A 19 11.31 11.88 12.57
C GLU A 19 10.39 12.99 12.06
N LYS A 20 10.49 13.32 10.78
CA LYS A 20 9.67 14.38 10.20
C LYS A 20 8.23 13.86 10.09
N LYS A 21 7.33 14.49 10.84
CA LYS A 21 5.91 14.19 10.78
C LYS A 21 5.21 15.20 9.89
N GLU A 22 4.30 14.71 9.10
CA GLU A 22 3.45 15.47 8.20
C GLU A 22 1.99 15.07 8.39
N THR A 23 1.08 15.94 8.00
CA THR A 23 -0.36 15.65 8.00
C THR A 23 -0.82 15.59 6.56
N ILE A 24 -1.53 14.52 6.20
CA ILE A 24 -2.09 14.36 4.86
C ILE A 24 -3.20 15.38 4.64
N SER A 25 -3.20 15.98 3.45
CA SER A 25 -4.27 16.80 2.93
C SER A 25 -4.75 16.18 1.61
N MET A 26 -6.03 15.87 1.52
CA MET A 26 -6.61 15.36 0.28
C MET A 26 -6.64 16.47 -0.78
N PRO A 27 -6.32 16.18 -2.05
CA PRO A 27 -6.27 17.19 -3.11
C PRO A 27 -7.65 17.56 -3.69
N PHE A 28 -8.75 17.04 -3.12
CA PHE A 28 -10.14 17.25 -3.52
C PHE A 28 -11.02 17.40 -2.28
N ASP A 29 -12.23 17.93 -2.44
CA ASP A 29 -13.21 18.04 -1.36
C ASP A 29 -14.06 16.78 -1.24
N VAL A 30 -14.55 16.48 -0.04
CA VAL A 30 -15.45 15.31 0.19
C VAL A 30 -16.72 15.39 -0.64
N ALA A 31 -17.21 16.59 -0.95
CA ALA A 31 -18.39 16.83 -1.78
C ALA A 31 -18.20 16.40 -3.25
N ASP A 32 -16.96 16.26 -3.70
CA ASP A 32 -16.62 15.81 -5.05
C ASP A 32 -16.54 14.27 -5.17
N VAL A 33 -16.67 13.54 -4.07
CA VAL A 33 -16.57 12.08 -4.06
C VAL A 33 -17.94 11.45 -4.35
N ASN A 34 -18.04 10.70 -5.45
CA ASN A 34 -19.24 9.95 -5.80
C ASN A 34 -19.35 8.62 -5.02
N ASN A 35 -18.25 7.90 -4.92
CA ASN A 35 -18.14 6.66 -4.16
C ASN A 35 -16.67 6.34 -3.87
N ILE A 36 -16.43 5.39 -2.98
CA ILE A 36 -15.10 4.88 -2.69
C ILE A 36 -15.10 3.37 -2.92
N GLU A 37 -14.25 2.91 -3.83
CA GLU A 37 -13.96 1.48 -3.96
C GLU A 37 -12.85 1.13 -2.98
N MET A 38 -13.14 0.22 -2.08
CA MET A 38 -12.20 -0.29 -1.12
C MET A 38 -11.83 -1.73 -1.47
N TYR A 39 -10.55 -2.01 -1.58
CA TYR A 39 -10.02 -3.29 -1.99
C TYR A 39 -9.21 -3.92 -0.86
N ARG A 40 -9.28 -5.23 -0.75
CA ARG A 40 -8.41 -6.02 0.11
C ARG A 40 -7.78 -7.13 -0.70
N ASN A 41 -6.46 -7.20 -0.64
CA ASN A 41 -5.70 -8.31 -1.19
C ASN A 41 -5.00 -9.02 -0.02
N ALA A 42 -5.43 -10.26 0.26
CA ALA A 42 -4.81 -11.13 1.24
C ALA A 42 -4.30 -12.38 0.52
N GLU A 43 -3.05 -12.78 0.80
CA GLU A 43 -2.50 -14.02 0.21
C GLU A 43 -3.32 -15.26 0.62
N PRO A 44 -3.38 -16.29 -0.25
CA PRO A 44 -2.87 -16.36 -1.61
C PRO A 44 -3.93 -16.00 -2.67
N TYR A 45 -3.78 -14.87 -3.34
CA TYR A 45 -4.45 -14.53 -4.61
C TYR A 45 -5.98 -14.33 -4.58
N SER A 46 -6.55 -13.83 -3.51
CA SER A 46 -7.94 -13.40 -3.49
C SER A 46 -8.03 -11.90 -3.27
N ALA A 47 -8.24 -11.16 -4.35
CA ALA A 47 -8.58 -9.76 -4.26
C ALA A 47 -10.10 -9.61 -4.18
N GLU A 48 -10.55 -8.80 -3.24
CA GLU A 48 -11.96 -8.51 -2.98
C GLU A 48 -12.18 -7.00 -2.99
N LYS A 49 -13.38 -6.58 -3.36
CA LYS A 49 -13.81 -5.19 -3.38
C LYS A 49 -15.16 -5.02 -2.69
N GLN A 50 -15.32 -3.90 -2.00
CA GLN A 50 -16.62 -3.34 -1.62
C GLN A 50 -16.70 -1.89 -2.10
N VAL A 51 -17.91 -1.44 -2.47
CA VAL A 51 -18.13 -0.10 -2.98
C VAL A 51 -18.96 0.70 -1.98
N ILE A 52 -18.37 1.72 -1.41
CA ILE A 52 -18.96 2.56 -0.38
C ILE A 52 -19.69 3.71 -1.05
N THR A 53 -20.99 3.80 -0.85
CA THR A 53 -21.89 4.75 -1.54
C THR A 53 -22.64 5.69 -0.59
N GLU A 54 -22.78 5.32 0.69
CA GLU A 54 -23.45 6.18 1.64
C GLU A 54 -22.58 7.40 2.00
N SER A 55 -23.14 8.59 1.95
CA SER A 55 -22.41 9.83 2.15
C SER A 55 -21.76 9.96 3.53
N GLU A 56 -22.34 9.34 4.55
CA GLU A 56 -21.80 9.32 5.91
C GLU A 56 -20.52 8.46 5.98
N ASP A 57 -20.52 7.30 5.34
CA ASP A 57 -19.36 6.39 5.27
C ASP A 57 -18.24 6.98 4.39
N ILE A 58 -18.61 7.64 3.29
CA ILE A 58 -17.66 8.40 2.45
C ILE A 58 -16.97 9.49 3.28
N ALA A 59 -17.75 10.26 4.06
CA ALA A 59 -17.21 11.32 4.90
C ALA A 59 -16.32 10.78 6.03
N ASP A 60 -16.65 9.63 6.61
CA ASP A 60 -15.80 8.95 7.61
C ASP A 60 -14.44 8.55 7.02
N LEU A 61 -14.43 7.88 5.87
CA LEU A 61 -13.18 7.50 5.18
C LEU A 61 -12.37 8.71 4.73
N TYR A 62 -13.02 9.72 4.16
CA TYR A 62 -12.35 10.95 3.77
C TYR A 62 -11.67 11.61 4.99
N SER A 63 -12.39 11.69 6.11
CA SER A 63 -11.89 12.28 7.36
C SER A 63 -10.73 11.49 7.97
N LEU A 64 -10.72 10.17 7.79
CA LEU A 64 -9.61 9.32 8.22
C LEU A 64 -8.31 9.71 7.51
N PHE A 65 -8.34 9.92 6.19
CA PHE A 65 -7.14 10.28 5.43
C PHE A 65 -6.82 11.77 5.54
N SER A 66 -7.85 12.63 5.54
CA SER A 66 -7.69 14.07 5.72
C SER A 66 -7.31 14.40 7.17
N GLY A 67 -6.05 14.70 7.41
CA GLY A 67 -5.53 14.95 8.75
C GLY A 67 -4.77 13.77 9.36
N LEU A 68 -4.57 12.68 8.60
CA LEU A 68 -3.77 11.56 9.03
C LEU A 68 -2.31 11.97 9.25
N GLU A 69 -1.75 11.66 10.43
CA GLU A 69 -0.34 11.87 10.73
C GLU A 69 0.50 10.77 10.09
N VAL A 70 1.50 11.17 9.33
CA VAL A 70 2.44 10.28 8.64
C VAL A 70 3.88 10.73 8.88
N SER A 71 4.84 9.86 8.60
CA SER A 71 6.26 10.19 8.71
C SER A 71 7.07 9.58 7.57
N ASP A 72 8.29 10.07 7.40
CA ASP A 72 9.27 9.57 6.44
C ASP A 72 10.08 8.35 6.94
N LYS A 73 9.65 7.76 8.07
CA LYS A 73 10.26 6.56 8.65
C LYS A 73 10.39 5.46 7.60
N LYS A 74 11.60 4.91 7.46
CA LYS A 74 11.85 3.76 6.59
C LYS A 74 11.67 2.47 7.38
N THR A 75 10.94 1.54 6.77
CA THR A 75 10.67 0.21 7.32
C THR A 75 11.01 -0.84 6.25
N GLU A 76 11.28 -2.05 6.68
CA GLU A 76 11.49 -3.18 5.77
C GLU A 76 10.12 -3.74 5.34
N PRO A 77 9.93 -4.09 4.06
CA PRO A 77 8.72 -4.75 3.60
C PRO A 77 8.46 -6.06 4.36
N VAL A 78 7.21 -6.31 4.72
CA VAL A 78 6.80 -7.54 5.39
C VAL A 78 6.30 -8.53 4.33
N VAL A 79 6.86 -9.73 4.30
CA VAL A 79 6.42 -10.78 3.39
C VAL A 79 5.02 -11.28 3.80
N GLY A 80 4.10 -11.37 2.85
CA GLY A 80 2.71 -11.78 3.12
C GLY A 80 1.88 -10.67 3.78
N GLU A 81 2.22 -9.42 3.57
CA GLU A 81 1.46 -8.28 4.08
C GLU A 81 0.05 -8.24 3.48
N THR A 82 -0.92 -7.83 4.29
CA THR A 82 -2.25 -7.52 3.79
C THR A 82 -2.24 -6.12 3.19
N ILE A 83 -2.69 -6.00 1.95
CA ILE A 83 -2.82 -4.73 1.25
C ILE A 83 -4.30 -4.32 1.27
N THR A 84 -4.57 -3.11 1.75
CA THR A 84 -5.88 -2.47 1.64
C THR A 84 -5.74 -1.22 0.78
N SER A 85 -6.51 -1.12 -0.28
CA SER A 85 -6.40 0.00 -1.23
C SER A 85 -7.73 0.72 -1.35
N PHE A 86 -7.68 2.00 -1.68
CA PHE A 86 -8.83 2.86 -1.80
C PHE A 86 -8.76 3.62 -3.12
N ARG A 87 -9.86 3.63 -3.86
CA ARG A 87 -10.04 4.47 -5.04
C ARG A 87 -11.23 5.38 -4.81
N PHE A 88 -10.96 6.66 -4.63
CA PHE A 88 -11.96 7.72 -4.53
C PHE A 88 -12.37 8.11 -5.94
N ASN A 89 -13.57 7.76 -6.36
CA ASN A 89 -14.12 8.13 -7.65
C ASN A 89 -14.79 9.50 -7.54
N LEU A 90 -14.30 10.46 -8.33
CA LEU A 90 -14.72 11.86 -8.24
C LEU A 90 -15.82 12.20 -9.25
N SER A 91 -16.50 13.31 -9.02
CA SER A 91 -17.64 13.77 -9.84
C SER A 91 -17.23 14.25 -11.25
N ASP A 92 -15.95 14.47 -11.49
CA ASP A 92 -15.38 14.85 -12.80
C ASP A 92 -14.86 13.64 -13.59
N ASP A 93 -15.27 12.42 -13.21
CA ASP A 93 -14.84 11.14 -13.80
C ASP A 93 -13.35 10.83 -13.61
N THR A 94 -12.66 11.52 -12.73
CA THR A 94 -11.31 11.16 -12.30
C THR A 94 -11.32 10.30 -11.04
N SER A 95 -10.19 9.69 -10.71
CA SER A 95 -10.04 8.93 -9.46
C SER A 95 -8.73 9.25 -8.75
N TYR A 96 -8.74 9.08 -7.43
CA TYR A 96 -7.57 9.23 -6.57
C TYR A 96 -7.34 7.96 -5.78
N GLU A 97 -6.11 7.45 -5.80
CA GLU A 97 -5.79 6.14 -5.23
C GLU A 97 -4.84 6.26 -4.04
N ILE A 98 -5.14 5.48 -3.00
CA ILE A 98 -4.31 5.32 -1.80
C ILE A 98 -4.12 3.82 -1.55
N ILE A 99 -2.88 3.39 -1.33
CA ILE A 99 -2.55 1.99 -1.05
C ILE A 99 -1.93 1.89 0.34
N TYR A 100 -2.51 1.08 1.20
CA TYR A 100 -1.99 0.78 2.52
C TYR A 100 -1.45 -0.64 2.58
N CYS A 101 -0.17 -0.76 2.91
CA CYS A 101 0.54 -2.01 3.13
C CYS A 101 0.74 -2.21 4.64
N ALA A 102 0.05 -3.17 5.24
CA ALA A 102 0.09 -3.41 6.68
C ALA A 102 1.41 -4.06 7.10
N GLU A 103 2.18 -3.42 7.98
CA GLU A 103 3.40 -3.98 8.56
C GLU A 103 3.16 -4.62 9.94
N ALA A 104 2.14 -4.14 10.64
CA ALA A 104 1.66 -4.67 11.91
C ALA A 104 0.18 -4.31 12.10
N VAL A 105 -0.43 -4.78 13.20
CA VAL A 105 -1.87 -4.59 13.48
C VAL A 105 -2.35 -3.14 13.37
N LYS A 106 -1.50 -2.18 13.73
CA LYS A 106 -1.84 -0.74 13.72
C LYS A 106 -0.70 0.11 13.15
N SER A 107 0.00 -0.40 12.15
CA SER A 107 1.01 0.40 11.46
C SER A 107 1.26 -0.17 10.08
N GLY A 108 1.67 0.69 9.17
CA GLY A 108 2.00 0.30 7.81
C GLY A 108 2.45 1.48 6.96
N ARG A 109 2.56 1.21 5.69
CA ARG A 109 2.97 2.19 4.69
C ARG A 109 1.77 2.63 3.86
N LEU A 110 1.68 3.93 3.66
CA LEU A 110 0.73 4.58 2.77
C LEU A 110 1.44 5.03 1.51
N LYS A 111 1.00 4.54 0.38
CA LYS A 111 1.49 4.93 -0.94
C LYS A 111 0.42 5.74 -1.67
N PHE A 112 0.85 6.80 -2.30
CA PHE A 112 0.05 7.70 -3.14
C PHE A 112 0.64 7.63 -4.56
N PRO A 113 0.10 6.75 -5.44
CA PRO A 113 0.69 6.49 -6.75
C PRO A 113 0.82 7.73 -7.64
N ALA A 114 -0.19 8.61 -7.62
CA ALA A 114 -0.21 9.82 -8.43
C ALA A 114 0.95 10.77 -8.10
N GLU A 115 1.25 10.96 -6.82
CA GLU A 115 2.32 11.85 -6.34
C GLU A 115 3.66 11.13 -6.18
N LYS A 116 3.69 9.80 -6.30
CA LYS A 116 4.87 8.95 -6.03
C LYS A 116 5.40 9.13 -4.60
N LEU A 117 4.48 9.31 -3.64
CA LEU A 117 4.78 9.45 -2.23
C LEU A 117 4.58 8.13 -1.49
N ASP A 118 5.38 7.91 -0.45
CA ASP A 118 5.37 6.72 0.37
C ASP A 118 5.74 7.09 1.82
N TYR A 119 4.76 6.96 2.72
CA TYR A 119 4.87 7.36 4.12
C TYR A 119 4.60 6.19 5.06
N PHE A 120 5.16 6.26 6.24
CA PHE A 120 4.79 5.41 7.37
C PHE A 120 3.67 6.05 8.19
N THR A 121 2.71 5.22 8.66
CA THR A 121 1.69 5.63 9.63
C THR A 121 1.54 4.58 10.73
N SER A 122 1.16 5.02 11.93
CA SER A 122 0.77 4.16 13.04
C SER A 122 -0.76 4.06 13.20
N ALA A 123 -1.53 4.49 12.20
CA ALA A 123 -2.97 4.36 12.19
C ALA A 123 -3.42 2.98 11.70
N ASP A 124 -4.52 2.48 12.26
CA ASP A 124 -5.19 1.25 11.84
C ASP A 124 -6.06 1.51 10.61
N ILE A 125 -5.42 1.51 9.44
CA ILE A 125 -6.11 1.68 8.16
C ILE A 125 -6.72 0.36 7.68
N GLY A 126 -5.99 -0.76 7.85
CA GLY A 126 -6.44 -2.08 7.41
C GLY A 126 -7.72 -2.55 8.10
N GLY A 127 -7.88 -2.22 9.39
CA GLY A 127 -9.09 -2.55 10.16
C GLY A 127 -10.36 -1.88 9.64
N ARG A 128 -10.25 -0.87 8.80
CA ARG A 128 -11.41 -0.20 8.18
C ARG A 128 -12.18 -1.10 7.21
N TRP A 129 -11.56 -2.12 6.68
CA TRP A 129 -12.25 -3.08 5.81
C TRP A 129 -13.50 -3.68 6.46
N ASP A 130 -13.42 -4.04 7.72
CA ASP A 130 -14.51 -4.68 8.47
C ASP A 130 -15.47 -3.68 9.13
N SER A 131 -15.24 -2.37 8.93
CA SER A 131 -16.08 -1.32 9.54
C SER A 131 -17.35 -1.03 8.74
N TYR A 132 -17.42 -1.44 7.47
CA TYR A 132 -18.52 -1.16 6.56
C TYR A 132 -19.22 -2.45 6.14
N GLN A 133 -20.53 -2.36 5.84
CA GLN A 133 -21.36 -3.52 5.49
C GLN A 133 -21.92 -3.38 4.07
N TYR A 134 -21.03 -3.40 3.09
CA TYR A 134 -21.38 -3.44 1.67
C TYR A 134 -21.15 -4.83 1.09
N GLU A 135 -21.72 -5.09 -0.08
CA GLU A 135 -21.51 -6.34 -0.80
C GLU A 135 -20.02 -6.49 -1.15
N ILE A 136 -19.45 -7.64 -0.79
CA ILE A 136 -18.06 -7.97 -1.12
C ILE A 136 -18.06 -8.81 -2.39
N VAL A 137 -17.34 -8.36 -3.40
CA VAL A 137 -17.21 -9.05 -4.68
C VAL A 137 -15.74 -9.38 -4.97
N PRO A 138 -15.45 -10.56 -5.55
CA PRO A 138 -14.10 -10.87 -6.02
C PRO A 138 -13.75 -9.99 -7.23
N VAL A 139 -12.49 -9.58 -7.32
CA VAL A 139 -11.96 -8.78 -8.43
C VAL A 139 -10.67 -9.38 -8.97
N SER A 140 -10.33 -9.01 -10.23
CA SER A 140 -9.05 -9.38 -10.82
C SER A 140 -7.93 -8.47 -10.31
N GLU A 141 -6.70 -8.95 -10.38
CA GLU A 141 -5.53 -8.15 -9.99
C GLU A 141 -5.40 -6.86 -10.81
N SER A 142 -5.82 -6.88 -12.07
CA SER A 142 -5.79 -5.71 -12.95
C SER A 142 -6.74 -4.57 -12.52
N GLU A 143 -7.70 -4.84 -11.64
CA GLU A 143 -8.61 -3.82 -11.10
C GLU A 143 -8.03 -3.10 -9.87
N LEU A 144 -6.97 -3.65 -9.27
CA LEU A 144 -6.41 -3.10 -8.05
C LEU A 144 -5.78 -1.71 -8.27
N PRO A 145 -5.91 -0.79 -7.30
CA PRO A 145 -5.20 0.47 -7.30
C PRO A 145 -3.68 0.30 -7.45
N GLY A 146 -3.05 1.21 -8.18
CA GLY A 146 -1.62 1.17 -8.48
C GLY A 146 -1.24 0.24 -9.64
N GLN A 147 -2.19 -0.51 -10.19
CA GLN A 147 -2.03 -1.31 -11.41
C GLN A 147 -2.38 -0.49 -12.66
N SER A 148 -2.46 0.84 -12.54
CA SER A 148 -2.73 1.72 -13.67
C SER A 148 -1.77 1.36 -14.82
N GLU A 149 -2.33 0.74 -15.86
CA GLU A 149 -1.62 0.51 -17.09
C GLU A 149 -1.12 1.86 -17.61
N ASN A 150 0.17 2.08 -17.44
CA ASN A 150 0.82 3.10 -18.23
C ASN A 150 0.78 2.55 -19.68
N PRO A 151 -0.03 3.13 -20.60
CA PRO A 151 -0.13 2.60 -21.96
C PRO A 151 1.20 2.63 -22.72
N SER A 152 2.26 3.12 -22.08
CA SER A 152 3.64 3.17 -22.58
C SER A 152 4.52 2.04 -22.05
N ASP A 153 4.09 1.30 -21.04
CA ASP A 153 4.83 0.11 -20.63
C ASP A 153 4.41 -1.05 -21.54
N PRO A 154 5.37 -1.68 -22.23
CA PRO A 154 5.06 -2.90 -22.96
C PRO A 154 4.44 -3.89 -21.99
N PRO A 155 3.46 -4.71 -22.42
CA PRO A 155 2.93 -5.77 -21.58
C PRO A 155 4.12 -6.49 -20.98
N LEU A 156 4.15 -6.65 -19.65
CA LEU A 156 5.10 -7.51 -19.00
C LEU A 156 4.86 -8.88 -19.62
N GLU A 157 5.63 -9.22 -20.65
CA GLU A 157 5.78 -10.61 -21.02
C GLU A 157 6.32 -11.24 -19.73
N GLU A 158 5.47 -11.96 -19.03
CA GLU A 158 5.88 -12.89 -17.98
C GLU A 158 6.74 -13.97 -18.61
N THR A 159 7.92 -13.58 -19.05
CA THR A 159 8.98 -14.54 -19.29
C THR A 159 9.56 -14.88 -17.92
N HIS A 160 8.84 -15.74 -17.20
CA HIS A 160 9.47 -16.40 -16.07
C HIS A 160 10.76 -17.04 -16.60
N GLU A 161 11.89 -16.72 -15.98
CA GLU A 161 13.18 -17.37 -16.35
C GLU A 161 13.07 -18.89 -16.31
N TRP A 162 12.10 -19.41 -15.56
CA TRP A 162 11.74 -20.82 -15.47
C TRP A 162 11.29 -21.44 -16.80
N ASP A 163 10.67 -20.66 -17.71
CA ASP A 163 10.25 -21.15 -19.03
C ASP A 163 11.43 -21.36 -19.98
N LYS A 164 12.61 -20.87 -19.61
CA LYS A 164 13.86 -21.02 -20.36
C LYS A 164 14.71 -22.20 -19.91
N ILE A 165 14.33 -22.87 -18.80
CA ILE A 165 15.06 -24.04 -18.32
C ILE A 165 14.59 -25.25 -19.12
N PRO A 166 15.46 -25.86 -19.94
CA PRO A 166 15.09 -27.04 -20.69
C PRO A 166 14.68 -28.16 -19.75
N MET A 167 13.56 -28.83 -20.07
CA MET A 167 13.10 -30.00 -19.31
C MET A 167 13.45 -31.25 -20.06
N VAL A 168 13.95 -32.26 -19.34
CA VAL A 168 14.24 -33.60 -19.88
C VAL A 168 13.36 -34.65 -19.23
N MET A 169 12.92 -35.61 -20.01
CA MET A 169 12.12 -36.71 -19.50
C MET A 169 13.02 -37.94 -19.24
N VAL A 170 13.04 -38.40 -18.00
CA VAL A 170 13.77 -39.58 -17.57
C VAL A 170 12.78 -40.55 -16.91
N ASP A 171 12.68 -41.76 -17.40
CA ASP A 171 11.76 -42.81 -16.90
C ASP A 171 10.30 -42.36 -16.75
N GLY A 172 9.81 -41.53 -17.69
CA GLY A 172 8.44 -41.01 -17.69
C GLY A 172 8.15 -39.90 -16.69
N LYS A 173 9.17 -39.33 -16.05
CA LYS A 173 9.08 -38.17 -15.18
C LYS A 173 9.84 -36.99 -15.79
N LEU A 174 9.28 -35.78 -15.61
CA LEU A 174 9.85 -34.54 -16.12
C LEU A 174 10.81 -33.95 -15.06
N TYR A 175 12.03 -33.60 -15.49
CA TYR A 175 13.05 -32.97 -14.65
C TYR A 175 13.58 -31.73 -15.33
N TYR A 176 13.98 -30.74 -14.54
CA TYR A 176 14.71 -29.58 -15.04
C TYR A 176 16.16 -29.96 -15.37
N ASP A 177 16.59 -29.63 -16.58
CA ASP A 177 18.00 -29.82 -16.96
C ASP A 177 18.82 -28.67 -16.38
N THR A 178 19.59 -28.91 -15.33
CA THR A 178 20.46 -27.92 -14.70
C THR A 178 21.82 -27.78 -15.37
N GLY A 179 22.11 -28.58 -16.43
CA GLY A 179 23.39 -28.55 -17.15
C GLY A 179 24.60 -28.91 -16.29
N LYS A 180 24.40 -29.56 -15.14
CA LYS A 180 25.51 -30.06 -14.29
C LYS A 180 25.61 -31.58 -14.49
N GLU A 181 26.77 -32.01 -15.07
CA GLU A 181 27.22 -33.40 -15.05
C GLU A 181 27.70 -33.79 -13.65
#